data_74955ca7236dd6c309441bbd40bef7d4
#
_entry.id   74955ca7236dd6c309441bbd40bef7d4
#
_cell.length_a   1.000
_cell.length_b   1.000
_cell.length_c   1.000
_cell.angle_alpha   90.00
_cell.angle_beta   90.00
_cell.angle_gamma   90.00
#
_symmetry.space_group_name_H-M   'P 1'
#
loop_
_entity.id
_entity.type
_entity.pdbx_description
1 polymer ?
#
loop_
_entity_poly.entity_id
_entity_poly.type
_entity_poly.pdbx_seq_one_letter_code
_entity_poly.pdbx_strand_id
1 'polypeptide(L)'
;MFILKIIFLFILCLNISTSYASNIKNSAVIFMYHKFGVDKYPSTSVTIDQFDAHIDELTNKKYSIKSLEFIIDTIINDGDLSENTIGISVDDADKSFYEQGWPKFKHNGIPVTLFVNTSTIQKNNKNYLNWDQIRELRDEGVSIGAHSHSHYH
;
A
#
# COMPACT_ATOMS: atom_id res chain seq x y z
N MET A 1 -62.17 7.16 14.53
CA MET A 1 -61.15 6.53 15.41
C MET A 1 -60.23 5.54 14.67
N PHE A 2 -60.63 4.96 13.55
CA PHE A 2 -59.81 4.03 12.74
C PHE A 2 -58.72 4.74 11.89
N ILE A 3 -59.04 5.87 11.30
CA ILE A 3 -58.13 6.64 10.43
C ILE A 3 -56.92 7.19 11.20
N LEU A 4 -57.09 7.59 12.43
CA LEU A 4 -56.03 8.12 13.28
C LEU A 4 -54.99 7.04 13.67
N LYS A 5 -55.41 5.79 13.81
CA LYS A 5 -54.54 4.65 14.10
C LYS A 5 -53.66 4.24 12.89
N ILE A 6 -54.19 4.39 11.68
CA ILE A 6 -53.44 4.08 10.44
C ILE A 6 -52.36 5.10 10.19
N ILE A 7 -52.64 6.39 10.45
CA ILE A 7 -51.64 7.47 10.32
C ILE A 7 -50.51 7.27 11.35
N PHE A 8 -50.80 6.84 12.57
CA PHE A 8 -49.76 6.60 13.58
C PHE A 8 -48.90 5.38 13.25
N LEU A 9 -49.44 4.35 12.62
CA LEU A 9 -48.69 3.20 12.16
C LEU A 9 -47.77 3.53 10.97
N PHE A 10 -48.22 4.45 10.09
CA PHE A 10 -47.40 4.90 8.92
C PHE A 10 -46.23 5.79 9.32
N ILE A 11 -46.39 6.60 10.38
CA ILE A 11 -45.30 7.44 10.91
C ILE A 11 -44.24 6.58 11.64
N LEU A 12 -44.61 5.44 12.22
CA LEU A 12 -43.67 4.56 12.90
C LEU A 12 -42.77 3.76 11.92
N CYS A 13 -43.20 3.57 10.66
CA CYS A 13 -42.42 2.90 9.61
C CYS A 13 -41.42 3.81 8.91
N LEU A 14 -41.45 5.12 9.17
CA LEU A 14 -40.54 6.11 8.58
C LEU A 14 -39.27 6.38 9.42
N ASN A 15 -39.03 5.59 10.47
CA ASN A 15 -37.69 5.50 11.04
C ASN A 15 -36.79 4.68 10.13
N ILE A 16 -36.53 5.21 8.93
CA ILE A 16 -35.41 4.78 8.10
C ILE A 16 -34.18 5.06 8.92
N SER A 17 -33.63 4.02 9.52
CA SER A 17 -32.28 4.07 10.07
C SER A 17 -31.37 4.55 8.96
N THR A 18 -31.04 5.84 8.97
CA THR A 18 -29.90 6.33 8.21
C THR A 18 -28.72 5.57 8.75
N SER A 19 -28.32 4.52 8.02
CA SER A 19 -27.03 3.89 8.24
C SER A 19 -26.01 4.99 8.06
N TYR A 20 -25.55 5.55 9.17
CA TYR A 20 -24.35 6.36 9.14
C TYR A 20 -23.26 5.40 8.66
N ALA A 21 -22.90 5.49 7.38
CA ALA A 21 -21.58 5.07 6.98
C ALA A 21 -20.65 5.81 7.94
N SER A 22 -20.04 5.10 8.87
CA SER A 22 -19.01 5.67 9.71
C SER A 22 -18.01 6.27 8.74
N ASN A 23 -17.85 7.59 8.74
CA ASN A 23 -16.68 8.21 8.13
C ASN A 23 -15.50 7.53 8.81
N ILE A 24 -14.87 6.59 8.10
CA ILE A 24 -13.62 5.98 8.54
C ILE A 24 -12.60 7.11 8.43
N LYS A 25 -12.55 7.94 9.48
CA LYS A 25 -11.49 8.91 9.66
C LYS A 25 -10.21 8.11 9.87
N ASN A 26 -9.12 8.56 9.28
CA ASN A 26 -7.79 7.98 9.46
C ASN A 26 -7.63 6.58 8.88
N SER A 27 -7.95 6.41 7.60
CA SER A 27 -7.64 5.20 6.84
C SER A 27 -6.65 5.50 5.72
N ALA A 28 -5.82 4.53 5.42
CA ALA A 28 -4.95 4.55 4.25
C ALA A 28 -5.05 3.22 3.51
N VAL A 29 -4.80 3.23 2.22
CA VAL A 29 -4.64 2.02 1.41
C VAL A 29 -3.15 1.79 1.19
N ILE A 30 -2.69 0.57 1.44
CA ILE A 30 -1.31 0.19 1.15
C ILE A 30 -1.31 -0.70 -0.09
N PHE A 31 -0.67 -0.22 -1.17
CA PHE A 31 -0.40 -1.03 -2.34
C PHE A 31 0.88 -1.83 -2.12
N MET A 32 0.75 -3.14 -2.13
CA MET A 32 1.85 -4.08 -1.94
C MET A 32 2.27 -4.66 -3.29
N TYR A 33 3.54 -4.51 -3.62
CA TYR A 33 4.19 -5.11 -4.79
C TYR A 33 5.18 -6.20 -4.37
N HIS A 34 5.57 -7.06 -5.31
CA HIS A 34 6.67 -8.02 -5.12
C HIS A 34 7.67 -7.94 -6.27
N LYS A 35 7.21 -8.13 -7.52
CA LYS A 35 8.07 -8.22 -8.71
C LYS A 35 7.58 -7.30 -9.82
N PHE A 36 8.49 -6.87 -10.68
CA PHE A 36 8.26 -5.92 -11.75
C PHE A 36 8.76 -6.49 -13.07
N GLY A 37 7.85 -6.80 -14.00
CA GLY A 37 8.19 -7.32 -15.33
C GLY A 37 8.76 -8.73 -15.32
N VAL A 38 8.37 -9.58 -14.35
CA VAL A 38 8.83 -10.97 -14.25
C VAL A 38 7.72 -11.92 -14.66
N ASP A 39 7.62 -12.25 -15.94
CA ASP A 39 6.52 -13.03 -16.54
C ASP A 39 6.34 -14.42 -15.93
N LYS A 40 7.41 -14.99 -15.40
CA LYS A 40 7.39 -16.33 -14.77
C LYS A 40 6.44 -16.41 -13.55
N TYR A 41 6.14 -15.28 -12.92
CA TYR A 41 5.37 -15.23 -11.67
C TYR A 41 4.18 -14.25 -11.79
N PRO A 42 3.21 -14.52 -12.67
CA PRO A 42 2.14 -13.54 -12.99
C PRO A 42 1.23 -13.19 -11.82
N SER A 43 1.16 -14.04 -10.79
CA SER A 43 0.36 -13.76 -9.58
C SER A 43 1.02 -12.79 -8.60
N THR A 44 2.34 -12.59 -8.70
CA THR A 44 3.12 -11.72 -7.80
C THR A 44 3.98 -10.71 -8.56
N SER A 45 3.80 -10.60 -9.87
CA SER A 45 4.51 -9.65 -10.72
C SER A 45 3.53 -8.74 -11.45
N VAL A 46 3.80 -7.45 -11.41
CA VAL A 46 3.14 -6.48 -12.28
C VAL A 46 3.93 -6.40 -13.59
N THR A 47 3.26 -6.34 -14.75
CA THR A 47 3.96 -6.07 -16.02
C THR A 47 4.47 -4.63 -16.03
N ILE A 48 5.45 -4.34 -16.88
CA ILE A 48 5.99 -2.97 -16.95
C ILE A 48 4.91 -1.97 -17.41
N ASP A 49 4.08 -2.34 -18.39
CA ASP A 49 2.99 -1.47 -18.87
C ASP A 49 1.94 -1.23 -17.78
N GLN A 50 1.58 -2.25 -17.00
CA GLN A 50 0.70 -2.09 -15.84
C GLN A 50 1.32 -1.18 -14.79
N PHE A 51 2.62 -1.37 -14.52
CA PHE A 51 3.33 -0.55 -13.54
C PHE A 51 3.40 0.91 -13.97
N ASP A 52 3.65 1.19 -15.25
CA ASP A 52 3.63 2.54 -15.80
C ASP A 52 2.25 3.18 -15.64
N ALA A 53 1.18 2.45 -15.93
CA ALA A 53 -0.18 2.94 -15.70
C ALA A 53 -0.46 3.19 -14.19
N HIS A 54 0.10 2.37 -13.28
CA HIS A 54 -0.01 2.63 -11.84
C HIS A 54 0.75 3.90 -11.43
N ILE A 55 1.95 4.13 -11.96
CA ILE A 55 2.71 5.36 -11.69
C ILE A 55 1.94 6.59 -12.18
N ASP A 56 1.38 6.55 -13.39
CA ASP A 56 0.59 7.64 -13.95
C ASP A 56 -0.63 7.95 -13.07
N GLU A 57 -1.32 6.92 -12.59
CA GLU A 57 -2.46 7.09 -11.70
C GLU A 57 -2.05 7.62 -10.32
N LEU A 58 -0.98 7.11 -9.73
CA LEU A 58 -0.47 7.53 -8.43
C LEU A 58 0.02 8.98 -8.44
N THR A 59 0.58 9.44 -9.55
CA THR A 59 1.04 10.84 -9.70
C THR A 59 -0.09 11.82 -9.97
N ASN A 60 -1.29 11.31 -10.24
CA ASN A 60 -2.49 12.13 -10.30
C ASN A 60 -2.77 12.77 -8.93
N LYS A 61 -2.90 14.10 -8.90
CA LYS A 61 -3.00 14.91 -7.65
C LYS A 61 -4.17 14.58 -6.72
N LYS A 62 -5.01 13.60 -7.06
CA LYS A 62 -6.13 13.15 -6.21
C LYS A 62 -5.70 12.26 -5.03
N TYR A 63 -4.44 11.77 -5.00
CA TYR A 63 -3.92 10.92 -3.94
C TYR A 63 -2.91 11.64 -3.06
N SER A 64 -2.92 11.31 -1.77
CA SER A 64 -1.92 11.75 -0.79
C SER A 64 -0.97 10.59 -0.53
N ILE A 65 0.13 10.50 -1.30
CA ILE A 65 1.08 9.41 -1.12
C ILE A 65 2.01 9.73 0.05
N LYS A 66 2.10 8.82 1.02
CA LYS A 66 2.88 8.95 2.24
C LYS A 66 3.74 7.71 2.48
N SER A 67 4.84 7.87 3.20
CA SER A 67 5.59 6.71 3.68
C SER A 67 4.76 5.88 4.66
N LEU A 68 5.01 4.57 4.75
CA LEU A 68 4.33 3.72 5.73
C LEU A 68 4.59 4.18 7.15
N GLU A 69 5.80 4.63 7.44
CA GLU A 69 6.21 5.18 8.73
C GLU A 69 5.32 6.37 9.12
N PHE A 70 5.15 7.34 8.22
CA PHE A 70 4.25 8.48 8.45
C PHE A 70 2.80 8.04 8.71
N ILE A 71 2.29 7.09 7.90
CA ILE A 71 0.92 6.58 8.04
C ILE A 71 0.74 5.91 9.41
N ILE A 72 1.67 5.03 9.78
CA ILE A 72 1.62 4.28 11.04
C ILE A 72 1.72 5.24 12.23
N ASP A 73 2.69 6.16 12.21
CA ASP A 73 2.87 7.13 13.28
C ASP A 73 1.65 8.03 13.45
N THR A 74 1.03 8.46 12.35
CA THR A 74 -0.19 9.26 12.39
C THR A 74 -1.34 8.50 13.04
N ILE A 75 -1.53 7.21 12.68
CA ILE A 75 -2.61 6.38 13.24
C ILE A 75 -2.36 6.09 14.73
N ILE A 76 -1.13 5.74 15.12
CA ILE A 76 -0.79 5.40 16.51
C ILE A 76 -0.96 6.62 17.44
N ASN A 77 -0.70 7.81 16.95
CA ASN A 77 -0.81 9.04 17.72
C ASN A 77 -2.17 9.75 17.57
N ASP A 78 -3.20 9.05 17.12
CA ASP A 78 -4.55 9.58 16.90
C ASP A 78 -4.58 10.86 16.02
N GLY A 79 -3.61 10.99 15.11
CA GLY A 79 -3.52 12.07 14.15
C GLY A 79 -4.48 11.91 12.98
N ASP A 80 -4.60 12.94 12.15
CA ASP A 80 -5.50 12.95 10.99
C ASP A 80 -4.74 12.63 9.70
N LEU A 81 -5.15 11.57 8.99
CA LEU A 81 -4.72 11.29 7.63
C LEU A 81 -5.61 12.05 6.62
N SER A 82 -5.00 12.52 5.55
CA SER A 82 -5.75 13.10 4.43
C SER A 82 -6.63 12.05 3.77
N GLU A 83 -7.76 12.47 3.20
CA GLU A 83 -8.53 11.60 2.31
C GLU A 83 -7.66 11.06 1.17
N ASN A 84 -7.93 9.83 0.74
CA ASN A 84 -7.17 9.14 -0.31
C ASN A 84 -5.67 8.97 0.01
N THR A 85 -5.31 8.81 1.29
CA THR A 85 -3.93 8.50 1.68
C THR A 85 -3.54 7.10 1.20
N ILE A 86 -2.40 7.03 0.52
CA ILE A 86 -1.82 5.80 -0.03
C ILE A 86 -0.39 5.62 0.48
N GLY A 87 -0.05 4.39 0.85
CA GLY A 87 1.32 3.93 1.09
C GLY A 87 1.74 2.88 0.07
N ILE A 88 3.03 2.75 -0.17
CA ILE A 88 3.60 1.74 -1.07
C ILE A 88 4.56 0.84 -0.31
N SER A 89 4.35 -0.48 -0.42
CA SER A 89 5.30 -1.48 0.03
C SER A 89 5.74 -2.39 -1.10
N VAL A 90 6.94 -2.94 -0.95
CA VAL A 90 7.48 -3.99 -1.83
C VAL A 90 8.03 -5.08 -0.95
N ASP A 91 7.61 -6.33 -1.19
CA ASP A 91 7.99 -7.46 -0.38
C ASP A 91 9.05 -8.32 -1.08
N ASP A 92 9.76 -9.13 -0.30
CA ASP A 92 10.73 -10.16 -0.69
C ASP A 92 12.08 -9.68 -1.22
N ALA A 93 12.27 -8.42 -1.51
CA ALA A 93 13.52 -7.90 -2.05
C ALA A 93 13.97 -8.58 -3.37
N ASP A 94 13.01 -8.89 -4.27
CA ASP A 94 13.30 -9.37 -5.62
C ASP A 94 14.12 -8.33 -6.39
N LYS A 95 15.07 -8.81 -7.20
CA LYS A 95 16.00 -7.95 -7.93
C LYS A 95 15.31 -7.01 -8.92
N SER A 96 14.14 -7.41 -9.45
CA SER A 96 13.35 -6.58 -10.35
C SER A 96 12.87 -5.27 -9.71
N PHE A 97 12.73 -5.21 -8.38
CA PHE A 97 12.46 -3.93 -7.70
C PHE A 97 13.60 -2.93 -7.91
N TYR A 98 14.83 -3.35 -7.71
CA TYR A 98 16.00 -2.49 -7.90
C TYR A 98 16.19 -2.05 -9.35
N GLU A 99 15.97 -3.00 -10.29
CA GLU A 99 16.24 -2.79 -11.71
C GLU A 99 15.12 -2.04 -12.44
N GLN A 100 13.85 -2.25 -12.06
CA GLN A 100 12.68 -1.73 -12.76
C GLN A 100 11.76 -0.88 -11.88
N GLY A 101 11.53 -1.28 -10.63
CA GLY A 101 10.59 -0.64 -9.73
C GLY A 101 11.11 0.68 -9.17
N TRP A 102 12.24 0.61 -8.45
CA TRP A 102 12.80 1.76 -7.75
C TRP A 102 13.12 2.96 -8.63
N PRO A 103 13.73 2.83 -9.83
CA PRO A 103 13.99 3.98 -10.66
C PRO A 103 12.75 4.82 -10.98
N LYS A 104 11.60 4.18 -11.20
CA LYS A 104 10.35 4.86 -11.49
C LYS A 104 9.71 5.49 -10.26
N PHE A 105 9.72 4.82 -9.11
CA PHE A 105 9.27 5.40 -7.84
C PHE A 105 10.12 6.62 -7.46
N LYS A 106 11.45 6.48 -7.53
CA LYS A 106 12.40 7.56 -7.24
C LYS A 106 12.20 8.77 -8.14
N HIS A 107 12.07 8.56 -9.47
CA HIS A 107 11.84 9.63 -10.43
C HIS A 107 10.59 10.46 -10.11
N ASN A 108 9.55 9.82 -9.61
CA ASN A 108 8.27 10.44 -9.28
C ASN A 108 8.15 10.87 -7.81
N GLY A 109 9.21 10.75 -7.02
CA GLY A 109 9.21 11.14 -5.60
C GLY A 109 8.24 10.31 -4.73
N ILE A 110 7.93 9.08 -5.14
CA ILE A 110 7.02 8.18 -4.43
C ILE A 110 7.79 7.44 -3.33
N PRO A 111 7.45 7.63 -2.03
CA PRO A 111 8.08 6.92 -0.94
C PRO A 111 7.70 5.43 -0.96
N VAL A 112 8.68 4.57 -0.72
CA VAL A 112 8.51 3.10 -0.71
C VAL A 112 9.14 2.51 0.54
N THR A 113 8.47 1.50 1.12
CA THR A 113 9.05 0.62 2.13
C THR A 113 9.32 -0.75 1.53
N LEU A 114 10.58 -1.20 1.58
CA LEU A 114 11.01 -2.52 1.14
C LEU A 114 11.08 -3.47 2.34
N PHE A 115 10.27 -4.52 2.34
CA PHE A 115 10.29 -5.56 3.36
C PHE A 115 11.20 -6.72 2.92
N VAL A 116 12.20 -7.01 3.77
CA VAL A 116 13.34 -7.87 3.42
C VAL A 116 13.29 -9.18 4.19
N ASN A 117 13.30 -10.32 3.49
CA ASN A 117 13.56 -11.63 4.11
C ASN A 117 15.06 -11.94 4.06
N THR A 118 15.68 -12.08 5.23
CA THR A 118 17.15 -12.10 5.31
C THR A 118 17.79 -13.40 4.83
N SER A 119 17.05 -14.52 4.81
CA SER A 119 17.63 -15.82 4.37
C SER A 119 17.93 -15.86 2.87
N THR A 120 17.11 -15.23 2.03
CA THR A 120 17.33 -15.17 0.57
C THR A 120 18.56 -14.37 0.23
N ILE A 121 18.80 -13.29 0.96
CA ILE A 121 19.96 -12.42 0.79
C ILE A 121 21.25 -13.11 1.25
N GLN A 122 21.20 -13.77 2.43
CA GLN A 122 22.36 -14.52 2.95
C GLN A 122 22.81 -15.67 2.03
N LYS A 123 21.87 -16.28 1.30
CA LYS A 123 22.17 -17.33 0.34
C LYS A 123 22.76 -16.83 -0.98
N ASN A 124 22.97 -15.51 -1.12
CA ASN A 124 23.45 -14.86 -2.35
C ASN A 124 22.67 -15.31 -3.60
N ASN A 125 21.36 -15.44 -3.48
CA ASN A 125 20.50 -15.83 -4.59
C ASN A 125 20.42 -14.67 -5.59
N LYS A 126 20.94 -14.89 -6.81
CA LYS A 126 21.05 -13.88 -7.86
C LYS A 126 19.73 -13.23 -8.31
N ASN A 127 18.59 -13.82 -7.94
CA ASN A 127 17.27 -13.28 -8.24
C ASN A 127 16.79 -12.26 -7.18
N TYR A 128 17.54 -12.11 -6.09
CA TYR A 128 17.24 -11.20 -5.00
C TYR A 128 18.34 -10.17 -4.82
N LEU A 129 18.03 -9.10 -4.13
CA LEU A 129 19.00 -8.07 -3.77
C LEU A 129 20.09 -8.66 -2.86
N ASN A 130 21.28 -8.09 -2.96
CA ASN A 130 22.34 -8.28 -1.97
C ASN A 130 22.33 -7.13 -0.93
N TRP A 131 23.16 -7.27 0.12
CA TRP A 131 23.21 -6.25 1.19
C TRP A 131 23.72 -4.89 0.71
N ASP A 132 24.58 -4.84 -0.31
CA ASP A 132 25.11 -3.58 -0.83
C ASP A 132 24.01 -2.81 -1.57
N GLN A 133 23.20 -3.49 -2.39
CA GLN A 133 22.04 -2.92 -3.06
C GLN A 133 20.97 -2.44 -2.07
N ILE A 134 20.74 -3.19 -0.97
CA ILE A 134 19.80 -2.75 0.07
C ILE A 134 20.30 -1.50 0.78
N ARG A 135 21.61 -1.38 1.05
CA ARG A 135 22.18 -0.16 1.64
C ARG A 135 22.05 1.02 0.67
N GLU A 136 22.33 0.81 -0.61
CA GLU A 136 22.17 1.84 -1.64
C GLU A 136 20.71 2.33 -1.70
N LEU A 137 19.73 1.43 -1.77
CA LEU A 137 18.31 1.79 -1.73
C LEU A 137 17.95 2.62 -0.49
N ARG A 138 18.42 2.22 0.70
CA ARG A 138 18.23 2.97 1.93
C ARG A 138 18.83 4.38 1.84
N ASP A 139 20.05 4.48 1.34
CA ASP A 139 20.76 5.77 1.23
C ASP A 139 20.10 6.67 0.18
N GLU A 140 19.37 6.09 -0.75
CA GLU A 140 18.52 6.78 -1.73
C GLU A 140 17.10 7.11 -1.22
N GLY A 141 16.73 6.70 -0.01
CA GLY A 141 15.48 7.06 0.64
C GLY A 141 14.40 5.97 0.71
N VAL A 142 14.74 4.72 0.36
CA VAL A 142 13.82 3.58 0.60
C VAL A 142 13.84 3.22 2.08
N SER A 143 12.68 3.17 2.72
CA SER A 143 12.55 2.63 4.08
C SER A 143 12.73 1.11 4.04
N ILE A 144 13.52 0.55 4.98
CA ILE A 144 13.77 -0.89 5.05
C ILE A 144 13.03 -1.49 6.23
N GLY A 145 12.16 -2.46 5.96
CA GLY A 145 11.41 -3.22 6.95
C GLY A 145 11.82 -4.70 6.99
N ALA A 146 11.46 -5.39 8.06
CA ALA A 146 11.71 -6.82 8.21
C ALA A 146 10.55 -7.66 7.65
N HIS A 147 10.85 -8.65 6.81
CA HIS A 147 9.88 -9.62 6.26
C HIS A 147 10.20 -11.06 6.72
N SER A 148 10.46 -11.21 8.01
CA SER A 148 10.98 -12.45 8.63
C SER A 148 12.37 -12.87 8.15
N HIS A 149 12.87 -14.00 8.66
CA HIS A 149 14.13 -14.59 8.19
C HIS A 149 13.92 -15.53 7.01
N SER A 150 13.05 -16.50 7.16
CA SER A 150 12.96 -17.64 6.25
C SER A 150 11.71 -17.65 5.36
N HIS A 151 10.82 -16.68 5.53
CA HIS A 151 9.57 -16.58 4.77
C HIS A 151 8.75 -17.89 4.78
N TYR A 152 8.58 -18.48 5.99
CA TYR A 152 7.74 -19.68 6.14
C TYR A 152 6.26 -19.31 5.94
N HIS A 153 5.58 -20.14 5.15
CA HIS A 153 4.12 -20.11 4.92
C HIS A 153 3.41 -21.04 5.90
#